data_2b658db315a5dafbff33d484fd137e33
#
_entry.id   2b658db315a5dafbff33d484fd137e33
#
_cell.length_a   1.000
_cell.length_b   1.000
_cell.length_c   1.000
_cell.angle_alpha   90.00
_cell.angle_beta   90.00
_cell.angle_gamma   90.00
#
_symmetry.space_group_name_H-M   'P 1'
#
loop_
_entity.id
_entity.type
_entity.pdbx_description
1 polymer ?
#
loop_
_entity_poly.entity_id
_entity_poly.type
_entity_poly.pdbx_seq_one_letter_code
_entity_poly.pdbx_strand_id
1 'polypeptide(L)'
;AGVGTLSFYGTLEEGGDTRFGALGHAITDSDTQQVLTVGRGQIMQADVVDVRKGEAGFPGELKGSFLRENRVLGDIFVNNQYGIYGELEEIPEHPLYPDGVPIGRRDAVHTGPATILSTVGTDGMREYDVEIVEVARQSQPAQRSMVLRVTDPELLKRTGGIVQGMSGSPILQDGRLIGAVTHVWVNP
;
A
#
# COMPACT_ATOMS: atom_id res chain seq x y z
N ALA A 1 -6.63 13.46 -7.99
CA ALA A 1 -6.51 12.79 -6.69
C ALA A 1 -6.70 11.29 -6.90
N GLY A 2 -6.01 10.45 -6.13
CA GLY A 2 -6.12 8.99 -6.17
C GLY A 2 -6.23 8.41 -4.77
N VAL A 3 -6.73 7.18 -4.68
CA VAL A 3 -6.80 6.40 -3.44
C VAL A 3 -5.62 5.42 -3.42
N GLY A 4 -5.00 5.27 -2.27
CA GLY A 4 -3.92 4.33 -2.06
C GLY A 4 -3.66 4.11 -0.58
N THR A 5 -2.65 3.32 -0.25
CA THR A 5 -2.33 2.98 1.14
C THR A 5 -0.98 3.56 1.53
N LEU A 6 -0.92 4.09 2.73
CA LEU A 6 0.32 4.45 3.42
C LEU A 6 1.04 3.14 3.81
N SER A 7 2.18 2.88 3.18
CA SER A 7 2.89 1.60 3.35
C SER A 7 3.65 1.53 4.66
N PHE A 8 4.32 2.61 5.01
CA PHE A 8 5.10 2.74 6.24
C PHE A 8 5.32 4.20 6.60
N TYR A 9 5.61 4.43 7.85
CA TYR A 9 6.18 5.68 8.34
C TYR A 9 7.11 5.40 9.52
N GLY A 10 8.01 6.33 9.76
CA GLY A 10 8.96 6.25 10.86
C GLY A 10 9.90 7.44 10.92
N THR A 11 10.62 7.58 12.01
CA THR A 11 11.67 8.57 12.19
C THR A 11 13.03 7.92 11.96
N LEU A 12 13.93 8.61 11.28
CA LEU A 12 15.31 8.13 11.06
C LEU A 12 16.21 8.39 12.28
N GLU A 13 15.88 9.44 13.04
CA GLU A 13 16.62 9.86 14.23
C GLU A 13 15.62 10.20 15.34
N GLU A 14 16.04 10.01 16.60
CA GLU A 14 15.21 10.36 17.75
C GLU A 14 14.89 11.86 17.76
N GLY A 15 13.60 12.20 17.73
CA GLY A 15 13.12 13.59 17.64
C GLY A 15 13.19 14.22 16.25
N GLY A 16 13.54 13.47 15.22
CA GLY A 16 13.53 13.92 13.83
C GLY A 16 12.13 13.87 13.18
N ASP A 17 12.05 14.38 11.96
CA ASP A 17 10.82 14.40 11.17
C ASP A 17 10.36 12.97 10.84
N THR A 18 9.06 12.75 10.87
CA THR A 18 8.48 11.46 10.50
C THR A 18 8.34 11.36 8.99
N ARG A 19 9.07 10.45 8.38
CA ARG A 19 9.02 10.16 6.95
C ARG A 19 8.02 9.05 6.65
N PHE A 20 7.44 9.09 5.46
CA PHE A 20 6.54 8.05 4.98
C PHE A 20 6.88 7.59 3.57
N GLY A 21 6.42 6.37 3.24
CA GLY A 21 6.33 5.86 1.89
C GLY A 21 4.94 5.25 1.63
N ALA A 22 4.44 5.40 0.41
CA ALA A 22 3.12 4.93 0.02
C ALA A 22 3.07 4.47 -1.43
N LEU A 23 2.02 3.75 -1.80
CA LEU A 23 1.65 3.24 -3.12
C LEU A 23 2.56 2.13 -3.68
N GLY A 24 3.88 2.25 -3.56
CA GLY A 24 4.83 1.32 -4.18
C GLY A 24 4.96 1.43 -5.71
N HIS A 25 4.36 2.46 -6.32
CA HIS A 25 4.50 2.85 -7.72
C HIS A 25 4.29 4.35 -7.89
N ALA A 26 4.72 4.91 -9.01
CA ALA A 26 4.53 6.33 -9.29
C ALA A 26 3.06 6.73 -9.46
N ILE A 27 2.76 7.98 -9.17
CA ILE A 27 1.56 8.64 -9.66
C ILE A 27 1.86 9.13 -11.07
N THR A 28 1.05 8.70 -12.01
CA THR A 28 1.16 9.07 -13.43
C THR A 28 -0.03 9.90 -13.87
N ASP A 29 0.18 10.68 -14.91
CA ASP A 29 -0.89 11.33 -15.64
C ASP A 29 -1.74 10.26 -16.37
N SER A 30 -3.08 10.37 -16.28
CA SER A 30 -3.99 9.37 -16.83
C SER A 30 -3.95 9.26 -18.36
N ASP A 31 -3.65 10.36 -19.02
CA ASP A 31 -3.72 10.44 -20.48
C ASP A 31 -2.37 10.11 -21.13
N THR A 32 -1.29 10.63 -20.56
CA THR A 32 0.07 10.47 -21.10
C THR A 32 0.85 9.33 -20.48
N GLN A 33 0.40 8.79 -19.34
CA GLN A 33 1.10 7.77 -18.54
C GLN A 33 2.49 8.21 -18.05
N GLN A 34 2.78 9.50 -18.13
CA GLN A 34 4.03 10.05 -17.64
C GLN A 34 4.01 10.24 -16.12
N VAL A 35 5.15 10.00 -15.48
CA VAL A 35 5.30 10.26 -14.05
C VAL A 35 5.14 11.75 -13.78
N LEU A 36 4.20 12.08 -12.88
CA LEU A 36 3.96 13.47 -12.49
C LEU A 36 5.14 14.00 -11.69
N THR A 37 5.69 15.11 -12.13
CA THR A 37 6.68 15.87 -11.33
C THR A 37 5.96 16.53 -10.16
N VAL A 38 6.41 16.26 -8.95
CA VAL A 38 5.82 16.85 -7.75
C VAL A 38 6.32 18.28 -7.59
N GLY A 39 5.45 19.24 -7.87
CA GLY A 39 5.66 20.63 -7.45
C GLY A 39 5.13 20.88 -6.05
N ARG A 40 3.93 20.34 -5.76
CA ARG A 40 3.29 20.31 -4.45
C ARG A 40 2.30 19.15 -4.43
N GLY A 41 2.39 18.29 -3.44
CA GLY A 41 1.46 17.18 -3.25
C GLY A 41 1.21 16.95 -1.76
N GLN A 42 0.02 16.47 -1.43
CA GLN A 42 -0.36 16.19 -0.06
C GLN A 42 -1.00 14.81 0.04
N ILE A 43 -0.80 14.15 1.17
CA ILE A 43 -1.57 12.98 1.56
C ILE A 43 -2.61 13.38 2.58
N MET A 44 -3.80 12.81 2.43
CA MET A 44 -4.95 13.07 3.28
C MET A 44 -5.58 11.75 3.68
N GLN A 45 -6.19 11.71 4.84
CA GLN A 45 -7.01 10.57 5.22
C GLN A 45 -8.20 10.46 4.25
N ALA A 46 -8.50 9.23 3.82
CA ALA A 46 -9.66 8.93 2.99
C ALA A 46 -10.46 7.79 3.61
N ASP A 47 -11.79 7.89 3.52
CA ASP A 47 -12.67 6.80 3.93
C ASP A 47 -12.99 5.92 2.74
N VAL A 48 -12.86 4.59 2.90
CA VAL A 48 -13.31 3.63 1.91
C VAL A 48 -14.82 3.44 2.08
N VAL A 49 -15.58 3.91 1.10
CA VAL A 49 -17.05 3.92 1.17
C VAL A 49 -17.70 2.78 0.40
N ASP A 50 -17.01 2.24 -0.61
CA ASP A 50 -17.53 1.16 -1.45
C ASP A 50 -16.38 0.39 -2.12
N VAL A 51 -16.65 -0.81 -2.59
CA VAL A 51 -15.72 -1.67 -3.33
C VAL A 51 -16.39 -2.17 -4.60
N ARG A 52 -15.77 -1.88 -5.75
CA ARG A 52 -16.08 -2.59 -6.98
C ARG A 52 -15.22 -3.84 -7.04
N LYS A 53 -15.86 -5.01 -6.99
CA LYS A 53 -15.18 -6.29 -7.03
C LYS A 53 -14.43 -6.49 -8.35
N GLY A 54 -13.24 -7.09 -8.26
CA GLY A 54 -12.47 -7.52 -9.43
C GLY A 54 -13.12 -8.74 -10.09
N GLU A 55 -13.07 -8.77 -11.42
CA GLU A 55 -13.55 -9.87 -12.27
C GLU A 55 -12.49 -10.22 -13.31
N ALA A 56 -12.63 -11.35 -13.99
CA ALA A 56 -11.71 -11.72 -15.06
C ALA A 56 -11.61 -10.60 -16.13
N GLY A 57 -10.40 -10.16 -16.42
CA GLY A 57 -10.13 -9.07 -17.35
C GLY A 57 -10.31 -7.65 -16.80
N PHE A 58 -10.87 -7.48 -15.60
CA PHE A 58 -11.08 -6.17 -14.99
C PHE A 58 -10.58 -6.13 -13.54
N PRO A 59 -9.58 -5.29 -13.21
CA PRO A 59 -9.23 -5.05 -11.82
C PRO A 59 -10.40 -4.34 -11.14
N GLY A 60 -10.76 -4.76 -9.93
CA GLY A 60 -11.72 -4.02 -9.13
C GLY A 60 -11.12 -2.72 -8.60
N GLU A 61 -11.90 -1.97 -7.83
CA GLU A 61 -11.51 -0.66 -7.33
C GLU A 61 -12.09 -0.38 -5.94
N LEU A 62 -11.29 0.20 -5.07
CA LEU A 62 -11.77 0.82 -3.83
C LEU A 62 -12.26 2.23 -4.16
N LYS A 63 -13.46 2.56 -3.72
CA LYS A 63 -13.99 3.92 -3.82
C LYS A 63 -13.75 4.66 -2.52
N GLY A 64 -12.90 5.67 -2.58
CA GLY A 64 -12.62 6.57 -1.48
C GLY A 64 -13.53 7.79 -1.51
N SER A 65 -13.93 8.25 -0.35
CA SER A 65 -14.56 9.57 -0.16
C SER A 65 -13.54 10.54 0.40
N PHE A 66 -13.43 11.69 -0.23
CA PHE A 66 -12.65 12.83 0.23
C PHE A 66 -13.65 13.88 0.73
N LEU A 67 -13.93 13.89 2.02
CA LEU A 67 -14.72 14.94 2.63
C LEU A 67 -13.88 16.22 2.70
N ARG A 68 -14.53 17.40 2.62
CA ARG A 68 -13.82 18.71 2.74
C ARG A 68 -13.10 18.89 4.07
N GLU A 69 -13.46 18.11 5.06
CA GLU A 69 -12.89 18.07 6.41
C GLU A 69 -11.76 17.04 6.54
N ASN A 70 -11.35 16.39 5.44
CA ASN A 70 -10.30 15.39 5.48
C ASN A 70 -8.99 16.04 5.88
N ARG A 71 -8.44 15.50 6.94
CA ARG A 71 -7.22 15.93 7.59
C ARG A 71 -6.03 15.69 6.67
N VAL A 72 -5.28 16.72 6.37
CA VAL A 72 -3.99 16.62 5.71
C VAL A 72 -3.04 15.93 6.69
N LEU A 73 -2.44 14.85 6.27
CA LEU A 73 -1.51 14.07 7.09
C LEU A 73 -0.05 14.47 6.84
N GLY A 74 0.26 14.99 5.65
CA GLY A 74 1.61 15.37 5.31
C GLY A 74 1.81 15.76 3.85
N ASP A 75 3.03 16.15 3.54
CA ASP A 75 3.44 16.62 2.23
C ASP A 75 4.27 15.57 1.47
N ILE A 76 4.04 15.49 0.15
CA ILE A 76 4.77 14.63 -0.77
C ILE A 76 5.93 15.42 -1.37
N PHE A 77 7.15 14.90 -1.28
CA PHE A 77 8.35 15.51 -1.88
C PHE A 77 8.88 14.74 -3.07
N VAL A 78 8.62 13.42 -3.11
CA VAL A 78 9.14 12.54 -4.16
C VAL A 78 8.01 11.70 -4.74
N ASN A 79 7.96 11.65 -6.07
CA ASN A 79 7.14 10.71 -6.84
C ASN A 79 8.05 10.03 -7.86
N ASN A 80 8.27 8.73 -7.71
CA ASN A 80 9.12 7.95 -8.59
C ASN A 80 8.56 6.53 -8.81
N GLN A 81 9.24 5.74 -9.60
CA GLN A 81 8.81 4.36 -9.93
C GLN A 81 8.61 3.42 -8.73
N TYR A 82 9.12 3.77 -7.55
CA TYR A 82 8.99 2.96 -6.33
C TYR A 82 7.92 3.48 -5.38
N GLY A 83 7.27 4.59 -5.69
CA GLY A 83 6.20 5.16 -4.88
C GLY A 83 6.32 6.66 -4.66
N ILE A 84 5.51 7.13 -3.72
CA ILE A 84 5.55 8.48 -3.21
C ILE A 84 6.18 8.49 -1.81
N TYR A 85 6.95 9.54 -1.53
CA TYR A 85 7.64 9.71 -0.25
C TYR A 85 7.51 11.16 0.20
N GLY A 86 7.48 11.36 1.50
CA GLY A 86 7.34 12.69 2.08
C GLY A 86 7.47 12.70 3.59
N GLU A 87 6.95 13.75 4.20
CA GLU A 87 6.90 13.95 5.64
C GLU A 87 5.47 13.97 6.15
N LEU A 88 5.25 13.36 7.32
CA LEU A 88 4.00 13.47 8.06
C LEU A 88 4.08 14.66 9.01
N GLU A 89 3.10 15.55 8.91
CA GLU A 89 2.83 16.60 9.91
C GLU A 89 2.06 16.01 11.09
N GLU A 90 1.27 14.99 10.78
CA GLU A 90 0.45 14.30 11.72
C GLU A 90 0.57 12.79 11.57
N ILE A 91 0.93 12.13 12.67
CA ILE A 91 1.13 10.67 12.71
C ILE A 91 -0.23 10.01 12.94
N PRO A 92 -0.73 9.22 11.96
CA PRO A 92 -1.98 8.49 12.16
C PRO A 92 -1.78 7.37 13.19
N GLU A 93 -2.76 7.18 14.06
CA GLU A 93 -2.79 6.04 14.96
C GLU A 93 -2.98 4.75 14.16
N HIS A 94 -2.16 3.73 14.45
CA HIS A 94 -2.28 2.43 13.79
C HIS A 94 -3.10 1.46 14.65
N PRO A 95 -4.32 1.06 14.19
CA PRO A 95 -5.26 0.34 15.04
C PRO A 95 -4.81 -1.08 15.42
N LEU A 96 -3.97 -1.72 14.60
CA LEU A 96 -3.53 -3.11 14.82
C LEU A 96 -2.11 -3.20 15.41
N TYR A 97 -1.26 -2.24 15.11
CA TYR A 97 0.17 -2.23 15.49
C TYR A 97 0.57 -0.86 16.03
N PRO A 98 0.06 -0.43 17.20
CA PRO A 98 0.35 0.90 17.74
C PRO A 98 1.82 1.12 18.06
N ASP A 99 2.55 0.05 18.40
CA ASP A 99 3.99 0.10 18.69
C ASP A 99 4.86 -0.12 17.43
N GLY A 100 4.22 -0.24 16.26
CA GLY A 100 4.90 -0.56 15.01
C GLY A 100 5.30 -2.03 14.89
N VAL A 101 5.93 -2.36 13.77
CA VAL A 101 6.49 -3.69 13.49
C VAL A 101 7.94 -3.57 13.03
N PRO A 102 8.81 -4.53 13.38
CA PRO A 102 10.18 -4.52 12.89
C PRO A 102 10.24 -4.73 11.37
N ILE A 103 11.23 -4.14 10.72
CA ILE A 103 11.49 -4.34 9.30
C ILE A 103 12.14 -5.70 9.08
N GLY A 104 11.62 -6.45 8.11
CA GLY A 104 12.21 -7.69 7.64
C GLY A 104 13.40 -7.45 6.72
N ARG A 105 14.43 -8.27 6.84
CA ARG A 105 15.57 -8.25 5.93
C ARG A 105 15.18 -8.94 4.63
N ARG A 106 15.71 -8.46 3.50
CA ARG A 106 15.43 -9.04 2.17
C ARG A 106 15.80 -10.52 2.07
N ASP A 107 16.88 -10.92 2.73
CA ASP A 107 17.37 -12.30 2.75
C ASP A 107 16.52 -13.26 3.60
N ALA A 108 15.64 -12.72 4.44
CA ALA A 108 14.69 -13.49 5.25
C ALA A 108 13.33 -13.68 4.59
N VAL A 109 13.05 -12.99 3.48
CA VAL A 109 11.78 -13.16 2.75
C VAL A 109 11.75 -14.49 2.03
N HIS A 110 10.67 -15.25 2.21
CA HIS A 110 10.51 -16.59 1.64
C HIS A 110 9.10 -16.83 1.11
N THR A 111 8.93 -17.85 0.29
CA THR A 111 7.61 -18.32 -0.15
C THR A 111 6.84 -18.93 1.02
N GLY A 112 5.51 -18.84 0.97
CA GLY A 112 4.62 -19.36 2.00
C GLY A 112 3.71 -18.29 2.60
N PRO A 113 3.14 -18.56 3.78
CA PRO A 113 2.16 -17.68 4.42
C PRO A 113 2.72 -16.29 4.72
N ALA A 114 1.88 -15.29 4.50
CA ALA A 114 2.09 -13.89 4.86
C ALA A 114 0.73 -13.21 5.04
N THR A 115 0.72 -11.96 5.42
CA THR A 115 -0.49 -11.16 5.53
C THR A 115 -0.32 -9.80 4.86
N ILE A 116 -1.45 -9.16 4.54
CA ILE A 116 -1.48 -7.76 4.11
C ILE A 116 -2.41 -6.95 5.01
N LEU A 117 -2.06 -5.70 5.24
CA LEU A 117 -2.93 -4.75 5.95
C LEU A 117 -3.66 -3.89 4.93
N SER A 118 -4.98 -3.86 4.99
CA SER A 118 -5.78 -3.05 4.08
C SER A 118 -7.11 -2.64 4.70
N THR A 119 -7.62 -1.49 4.24
CA THR A 119 -8.99 -1.04 4.51
C THR A 119 -9.80 -1.21 3.24
N VAL A 120 -10.74 -2.14 3.23
CA VAL A 120 -11.56 -2.47 2.06
C VAL A 120 -13.05 -2.20 2.27
N GLY A 121 -13.39 -1.47 3.33
CA GLY A 121 -14.76 -1.13 3.67
C GLY A 121 -14.83 -0.19 4.87
N THR A 122 -16.04 0.08 5.32
CA THR A 122 -16.33 1.01 6.43
C THR A 122 -16.00 0.44 7.82
N ASP A 123 -15.65 -0.83 7.89
CA ASP A 123 -15.32 -1.55 9.13
C ASP A 123 -13.84 -1.41 9.55
N GLY A 124 -13.09 -0.54 8.86
CA GLY A 124 -11.72 -0.19 9.22
C GLY A 124 -10.65 -1.10 8.62
N MET A 125 -9.42 -0.89 9.09
CA MET A 125 -8.25 -1.67 8.67
C MET A 125 -8.33 -3.08 9.23
N ARG A 126 -7.99 -4.06 8.39
CA ARG A 126 -7.84 -5.47 8.76
C ARG A 126 -6.58 -6.07 8.21
N GLU A 127 -6.19 -7.18 8.80
CA GLU A 127 -5.12 -8.04 8.34
C GLU A 127 -5.73 -9.23 7.60
N TYR A 128 -5.27 -9.48 6.37
CA TYR A 128 -5.78 -10.51 5.49
C TYR A 128 -4.69 -11.49 5.09
N ASP A 129 -5.04 -12.78 5.04
CA ASP A 129 -4.13 -13.83 4.67
C ASP A 129 -3.79 -13.81 3.18
N VAL A 130 -2.50 -13.97 2.89
CA VAL A 130 -1.96 -14.13 1.55
C VAL A 130 -0.88 -15.22 1.56
N GLU A 131 -0.52 -15.69 0.38
CA GLU A 131 0.62 -16.58 0.17
C GLU A 131 1.62 -15.91 -0.76
N ILE A 132 2.87 -15.83 -0.36
CA ILE A 132 3.96 -15.46 -1.25
C ILE A 132 4.30 -16.68 -2.10
N VAL A 133 4.00 -16.61 -3.40
CA VAL A 133 4.19 -17.73 -4.32
C VAL A 133 5.54 -17.68 -5.03
N GLU A 134 6.13 -16.49 -5.13
CA GLU A 134 7.44 -16.29 -5.75
C GLU A 134 8.20 -15.15 -5.07
N VAL A 135 9.50 -15.34 -4.87
CA VAL A 135 10.44 -14.32 -4.43
C VAL A 135 11.57 -14.23 -5.44
N ALA A 136 11.68 -13.09 -6.10
CA ALA A 136 12.75 -12.84 -7.06
C ALA A 136 14.08 -12.60 -6.36
N ARG A 137 15.13 -13.28 -6.80
CA ARG A 137 16.50 -13.00 -6.38
C ARG A 137 17.00 -11.75 -7.13
N GLN A 138 17.14 -10.66 -6.40
CA GLN A 138 17.56 -9.38 -6.98
C GLN A 138 18.88 -8.92 -6.36
N SER A 139 19.79 -8.47 -7.20
CA SER A 139 21.02 -7.79 -6.77
C SER A 139 20.82 -6.28 -6.60
N GLN A 140 19.79 -5.72 -7.24
CA GLN A 140 19.46 -4.31 -7.21
C GLN A 140 17.94 -4.11 -6.99
N PRO A 141 17.49 -2.95 -6.50
CA PRO A 141 16.07 -2.63 -6.38
C PRO A 141 15.34 -2.78 -7.72
N ALA A 142 14.19 -3.45 -7.70
CA ALA A 142 13.32 -3.58 -8.85
C ALA A 142 11.86 -3.48 -8.40
N GLN A 143 10.96 -3.11 -9.32
CA GLN A 143 9.55 -2.88 -9.03
C GLN A 143 8.79 -4.15 -8.63
N ARG A 144 9.26 -5.33 -9.05
CA ARG A 144 8.60 -6.61 -8.81
C ARG A 144 9.58 -7.56 -8.16
N SER A 145 9.49 -7.68 -6.84
CA SER A 145 10.36 -8.56 -6.05
C SER A 145 9.65 -9.81 -5.53
N MET A 146 8.33 -9.75 -5.43
CA MET A 146 7.49 -10.84 -4.92
C MET A 146 6.21 -10.94 -5.73
N VAL A 147 5.71 -12.17 -5.86
CA VAL A 147 4.35 -12.44 -6.32
C VAL A 147 3.59 -13.05 -5.16
N LEU A 148 2.43 -12.49 -4.85
CA LEU A 148 1.54 -13.00 -3.82
C LEU A 148 0.17 -13.36 -4.39
N ARG A 149 -0.50 -14.29 -3.73
CA ARG A 149 -1.87 -14.69 -3.98
C ARG A 149 -2.70 -14.45 -2.72
N VAL A 150 -3.85 -13.84 -2.86
CA VAL A 150 -4.82 -13.71 -1.77
C VAL A 150 -5.41 -15.08 -1.46
N THR A 151 -5.35 -15.48 -0.19
CA THR A 151 -5.91 -16.73 0.31
C THR A 151 -7.04 -16.49 1.31
N ASP A 152 -7.17 -15.27 1.83
CA ASP A 152 -8.20 -14.87 2.76
C ASP A 152 -9.60 -14.96 2.14
N PRO A 153 -10.52 -15.80 2.68
CA PRO A 153 -11.85 -15.98 2.11
C PRO A 153 -12.73 -14.74 2.22
N GLU A 154 -12.54 -13.92 3.25
CA GLU A 154 -13.32 -12.69 3.43
C GLU A 154 -12.89 -11.64 2.40
N LEU A 155 -11.57 -11.45 2.22
CA LEU A 155 -11.06 -10.54 1.20
C LEU A 155 -11.49 -10.98 -0.20
N LEU A 156 -11.37 -12.27 -0.54
CA LEU A 156 -11.82 -12.80 -1.81
C LEU A 156 -13.32 -12.59 -2.05
N LYS A 157 -14.13 -12.74 -1.01
CA LYS A 157 -15.57 -12.49 -1.09
C LYS A 157 -15.87 -11.02 -1.35
N ARG A 158 -15.16 -10.10 -0.70
CA ARG A 158 -15.37 -8.64 -0.79
C ARG A 158 -14.85 -8.06 -2.08
N THR A 159 -13.61 -8.38 -2.43
CA THR A 159 -12.86 -7.70 -3.50
C THR A 159 -12.54 -8.60 -4.70
N GLY A 160 -12.61 -9.92 -4.55
CA GLY A 160 -12.21 -10.88 -5.59
C GLY A 160 -10.69 -11.06 -5.70
N GLY A 161 -9.91 -10.38 -4.88
CA GLY A 161 -8.45 -10.36 -4.88
C GLY A 161 -7.91 -8.96 -4.61
N ILE A 162 -6.71 -8.67 -5.10
CA ILE A 162 -6.15 -7.31 -5.03
C ILE A 162 -6.88 -6.42 -6.03
N VAL A 163 -7.30 -5.25 -5.59
CA VAL A 163 -8.02 -4.26 -6.40
C VAL A 163 -7.29 -2.91 -6.39
N GLN A 164 -7.62 -2.04 -7.34
CA GLN A 164 -7.10 -0.67 -7.36
C GLN A 164 -7.46 0.06 -6.06
N GLY A 165 -6.53 0.83 -5.55
CA GLY A 165 -6.62 1.46 -4.23
C GLY A 165 -5.94 0.68 -3.10
N MET A 166 -5.65 -0.61 -3.27
CA MET A 166 -4.85 -1.40 -2.33
C MET A 166 -3.34 -1.23 -2.54
N SER A 167 -2.91 -0.47 -3.54
CA SER A 167 -1.51 -0.14 -3.76
C SER A 167 -0.91 0.51 -2.52
N GLY A 168 0.22 -0.02 -2.06
CA GLY A 168 0.89 0.39 -0.83
C GLY A 168 0.51 -0.44 0.40
N SER A 169 -0.48 -1.35 0.33
CA SER A 169 -0.84 -2.21 1.45
C SER A 169 0.39 -2.96 1.97
N PRO A 170 0.77 -2.78 3.25
CA PRO A 170 1.94 -3.44 3.83
C PRO A 170 1.82 -4.95 3.79
N ILE A 171 2.93 -5.64 3.52
CA ILE A 171 3.04 -7.10 3.55
C ILE A 171 3.85 -7.48 4.78
N LEU A 172 3.27 -8.33 5.63
CA LEU A 172 3.90 -8.86 6.83
C LEU A 172 4.19 -10.35 6.67
N GLN A 173 5.38 -10.76 7.07
CA GLN A 173 5.78 -12.16 7.17
C GLN A 173 6.64 -12.36 8.42
N ASP A 174 6.35 -13.40 9.20
CA ASP A 174 7.06 -13.72 10.44
C ASP A 174 7.11 -12.51 11.41
N GLY A 175 6.01 -11.74 11.49
CA GLY A 175 5.89 -10.56 12.34
C GLY A 175 6.73 -9.34 11.91
N ARG A 176 7.15 -9.29 10.63
CA ARG A 176 8.01 -8.23 10.09
C ARG A 176 7.42 -7.63 8.82
N LEU A 177 7.60 -6.32 8.67
CA LEU A 177 7.27 -5.63 7.42
C LEU A 177 8.31 -6.01 6.35
N ILE A 178 7.87 -6.67 5.28
CA ILE A 178 8.76 -7.16 4.22
C ILE A 178 8.56 -6.46 2.87
N GLY A 179 7.49 -5.70 2.69
CA GLY A 179 7.20 -5.02 1.45
C GLY A 179 5.81 -4.41 1.41
N ALA A 180 5.37 -4.06 0.22
CA ALA A 180 4.04 -3.53 -0.02
C ALA A 180 3.46 -4.05 -1.35
N VAL A 181 2.14 -4.12 -1.42
CA VAL A 181 1.40 -4.42 -2.65
C VAL A 181 1.60 -3.26 -3.63
N THR A 182 1.98 -3.55 -4.86
CA THR A 182 2.24 -2.50 -5.87
C THR A 182 1.35 -2.62 -7.09
N HIS A 183 1.21 -3.80 -7.64
CA HIS A 183 0.49 -4.06 -8.88
C HIS A 183 -0.44 -5.24 -8.73
N VAL A 184 -1.57 -5.20 -9.42
CA VAL A 184 -2.48 -6.33 -9.56
C VAL A 184 -2.21 -7.04 -10.88
N TRP A 185 -2.20 -8.36 -10.84
CA TRP A 185 -2.18 -9.19 -12.03
C TRP A 185 -3.61 -9.59 -12.36
N VAL A 186 -4.09 -9.14 -13.50
CA VAL A 186 -5.43 -9.48 -14.00
C VAL A 186 -5.27 -10.61 -15.00
N ASN A 187 -5.85 -11.77 -14.70
CA ASN A 187 -5.97 -12.85 -15.70
C ASN A 187 -6.95 -12.38 -16.78
N PRO A 188 -6.59 -12.59 -18.08
CA PRO A 188 -7.48 -12.30 -19.19
C PRO A 188 -8.75 -13.17 -19.18
#